data_a78abf49bd705e8b99a17943d684d84a
#
_entry.id   a78abf49bd705e8b99a17943d684d84a
#
_cell.length_a   1.000
_cell.length_b   1.000
_cell.length_c   1.000
_cell.angle_alpha   90.00
_cell.angle_beta   90.00
_cell.angle_gamma   90.00
#
_symmetry.space_group_name_H-M   'P 1'
#
loop_
_entity.id
_entity.type
_entity.pdbx_description
1 polymer ?
#
loop_
_entity_poly.entity_id
_entity_poly.type
_entity_poly.pdbx_seq_one_letter_code
_entity_poly.pdbx_strand_id
1 'polypeptide(L)'
;MNGSGKLLGQLPGVYHSSEDLRKLLSALEIILFEPNDQALESQIAGIARLFSAMETPEEFLPWLAQWVALTHRMGLPLEQQRRLVGKIVPLYAWRGTKQYLTELLKFYLPTGAEVRVEDQEFNGFRIGMAKVGTDTWLERDRPFWFKVTIRVPSSGTDAERGPQWQDEWQKRVRLVIELAKPAHTTYDLDWSLADVKNELFHV
;
A
#
# COMPACT_ATOMS: atom_id res chain seq x y z
N MET A 1 -45.99 11.06 7.49
CA MET A 1 -46.12 10.03 8.51
C MET A 1 -46.68 8.76 7.88
N ASN A 2 -45.87 8.03 7.12
CA ASN A 2 -46.24 6.74 6.52
C ASN A 2 -45.02 5.82 6.59
N GLY A 3 -44.59 5.54 7.83
CA GLY A 3 -43.62 4.49 8.12
C GLY A 3 -44.34 3.38 8.84
N SER A 4 -45.20 2.66 8.17
CA SER A 4 -45.86 1.56 8.87
C SER A 4 -46.09 0.43 7.92
N GLY A 5 -45.49 -0.70 8.26
CA GLY A 5 -46.02 -1.94 7.82
C GLY A 5 -45.11 -2.86 7.01
N LYS A 6 -43.81 -2.61 6.89
CA LYS A 6 -42.94 -3.64 6.29
C LYS A 6 -43.04 -4.95 7.08
N LEU A 7 -42.92 -4.89 8.42
CA LEU A 7 -43.02 -6.08 9.26
C LEU A 7 -44.46 -6.55 9.42
N LEU A 8 -45.41 -5.62 9.60
CA LEU A 8 -46.83 -5.96 9.73
C LEU A 8 -47.33 -6.67 8.45
N GLY A 9 -46.91 -6.22 7.27
CA GLY A 9 -47.26 -6.87 6.00
C GLY A 9 -46.72 -8.29 5.81
N GLN A 10 -45.73 -8.70 6.59
CA GLN A 10 -45.18 -10.06 6.60
C GLN A 10 -45.98 -11.01 7.51
N LEU A 11 -46.86 -10.46 8.34
CA LEU A 11 -47.68 -11.27 9.28
C LEU A 11 -49.02 -11.64 8.68
N PRO A 12 -49.57 -12.80 9.08
CA PRO A 12 -50.94 -13.17 8.74
C PRO A 12 -51.97 -12.12 9.20
N GLY A 13 -53.02 -11.90 8.41
CA GLY A 13 -54.04 -10.86 8.63
C GLY A 13 -54.71 -10.87 10.01
N VAL A 14 -54.72 -12.02 10.69
CA VAL A 14 -55.25 -12.17 12.07
C VAL A 14 -54.54 -11.23 13.07
N TYR A 15 -53.24 -10.94 12.81
CA TYR A 15 -52.44 -10.08 13.72
C TYR A 15 -52.57 -8.60 13.42
N HIS A 16 -53.18 -8.20 12.30
CA HIS A 16 -53.29 -6.80 11.89
C HIS A 16 -54.23 -5.98 12.75
N SER A 17 -55.11 -6.62 13.49
CA SER A 17 -56.08 -5.97 14.40
C SER A 17 -55.52 -5.62 15.77
N SER A 18 -54.35 -6.19 16.15
CA SER A 18 -53.73 -5.95 17.45
C SER A 18 -52.97 -4.62 17.49
N GLU A 19 -53.40 -3.69 18.29
CA GLU A 19 -52.76 -2.39 18.44
C GLU A 19 -51.40 -2.47 19.17
N ASP A 20 -51.29 -3.34 20.15
CA ASP A 20 -50.04 -3.54 20.90
C ASP A 20 -48.96 -4.16 20.04
N LEU A 21 -49.34 -5.15 19.20
CA LEU A 21 -48.41 -5.73 18.26
C LEU A 21 -47.93 -4.70 17.23
N ARG A 22 -48.84 -3.82 16.76
CA ARG A 22 -48.47 -2.75 15.83
C ARG A 22 -47.47 -1.79 16.43
N LYS A 23 -47.62 -1.40 17.72
CA LYS A 23 -46.68 -0.56 18.44
C LYS A 23 -45.32 -1.23 18.59
N LEU A 24 -45.29 -2.51 18.93
CA LEU A 24 -44.06 -3.29 19.03
C LEU A 24 -43.33 -3.36 17.68
N LEU A 25 -44.05 -3.68 16.61
CA LEU A 25 -43.50 -3.78 15.30
C LEU A 25 -42.97 -2.42 14.79
N SER A 26 -43.65 -1.31 15.07
CA SER A 26 -43.18 0.02 14.71
C SER A 26 -41.85 0.36 15.40
N ALA A 27 -41.68 -0.01 16.66
CA ALA A 27 -40.39 0.17 17.35
C ALA A 27 -39.26 -0.68 16.72
N LEU A 28 -39.56 -1.91 16.33
CA LEU A 28 -38.60 -2.77 15.63
C LEU A 28 -38.28 -2.25 14.21
N GLU A 29 -39.28 -1.71 13.50
CA GLU A 29 -39.08 -1.11 12.19
C GLU A 29 -38.12 0.08 12.22
N ILE A 30 -38.19 0.90 13.28
CA ILE A 30 -37.23 1.98 13.49
C ILE A 30 -35.82 1.46 13.60
N ILE A 31 -35.61 0.41 14.39
CA ILE A 31 -34.27 -0.18 14.57
C ILE A 31 -33.74 -0.84 13.28
N LEU A 32 -34.63 -1.49 12.53
CA LEU A 32 -34.25 -2.30 11.38
C LEU A 32 -34.12 -1.49 10.09
N PHE A 33 -35.08 -0.57 9.83
CA PHE A 33 -35.32 -0.01 8.51
C PHE A 33 -35.32 1.51 8.42
N GLU A 34 -35.24 2.22 9.57
CA GLU A 34 -35.23 3.66 9.51
C GLU A 34 -34.05 4.17 8.65
N PRO A 35 -34.22 5.17 7.76
CA PRO A 35 -33.18 5.65 6.87
C PRO A 35 -32.16 6.50 7.63
N ASN A 36 -31.50 5.90 8.59
CA ASN A 36 -30.37 6.48 9.31
C ASN A 36 -29.19 5.49 9.29
N ASP A 37 -27.98 6.00 9.51
CA ASP A 37 -26.76 5.20 9.47
C ASP A 37 -26.68 4.15 10.61
N GLN A 38 -27.59 4.22 11.58
CA GLN A 38 -27.63 3.30 12.71
C GLN A 38 -28.60 2.13 12.49
N ALA A 39 -29.49 2.21 11.49
CA ALA A 39 -30.38 1.10 11.17
C ALA A 39 -29.59 -0.11 10.64
N LEU A 40 -30.02 -1.29 11.04
CA LEU A 40 -29.32 -2.53 10.66
C LEU A 40 -29.29 -2.75 9.15
N GLU A 41 -30.36 -2.42 8.43
CA GLU A 41 -30.41 -2.50 6.96
C GLU A 41 -29.34 -1.60 6.30
N SER A 42 -29.17 -0.37 6.80
CA SER A 42 -28.16 0.57 6.33
C SER A 42 -26.73 0.09 6.62
N GLN A 43 -26.52 -0.46 7.81
CA GLN A 43 -25.22 -1.03 8.18
C GLN A 43 -24.87 -2.25 7.31
N ILE A 44 -25.82 -3.13 7.05
CA ILE A 44 -25.63 -4.29 6.17
C ILE A 44 -25.37 -3.83 4.72
N ALA A 45 -26.12 -2.86 4.23
CA ALA A 45 -25.91 -2.30 2.90
C ALA A 45 -24.53 -1.62 2.78
N GLY A 46 -24.05 -1.03 3.88
CA GLY A 46 -22.75 -0.37 3.95
C GLY A 46 -21.56 -1.31 4.17
N ILE A 47 -21.77 -2.61 4.42
CA ILE A 47 -20.69 -3.55 4.81
C ILE A 47 -19.58 -3.65 3.76
N ALA A 48 -19.92 -3.48 2.49
CA ALA A 48 -18.95 -3.48 1.40
C ALA A 48 -17.90 -2.36 1.52
N ARG A 49 -18.26 -1.23 2.14
CA ARG A 49 -17.35 -0.08 2.37
C ARG A 49 -16.21 -0.43 3.33
N LEU A 50 -16.44 -1.38 4.25
CA LEU A 50 -15.39 -1.83 5.17
C LEU A 50 -14.21 -2.49 4.43
N PHE A 51 -14.46 -3.06 3.26
CA PHE A 51 -13.44 -3.70 2.43
C PHE A 51 -12.81 -2.74 1.41
N SER A 52 -13.27 -1.51 1.35
CA SER A 52 -12.66 -0.44 0.56
C SER A 52 -11.57 0.24 1.37
N ALA A 53 -10.32 0.18 0.94
CA ALA A 53 -9.21 0.82 1.65
C ALA A 53 -9.39 2.33 1.83
N MET A 54 -10.14 2.98 0.92
CA MET A 54 -10.36 4.43 0.94
C MET A 54 -11.52 4.84 1.87
N GLU A 55 -12.52 3.97 2.04
CA GLU A 55 -13.76 4.29 2.77
C GLU A 55 -13.81 3.64 4.16
N THR A 56 -13.00 2.62 4.40
CA THR A 56 -12.97 1.89 5.66
C THR A 56 -12.65 2.80 6.85
N PRO A 57 -13.25 2.62 8.03
CA PRO A 57 -12.85 3.33 9.25
C PRO A 57 -11.36 3.11 9.57
N GLU A 58 -10.74 4.12 10.20
CA GLU A 58 -9.32 4.04 10.56
C GLU A 58 -9.00 2.84 11.44
N GLU A 59 -9.91 2.52 12.36
CA GLU A 59 -9.78 1.39 13.28
C GLU A 59 -9.77 0.03 12.57
N PHE A 60 -10.46 -0.07 11.43
CA PHE A 60 -10.56 -1.29 10.65
C PHE A 60 -9.44 -1.46 9.61
N LEU A 61 -8.79 -0.36 9.23
CA LEU A 61 -7.69 -0.38 8.26
C LEU A 61 -6.55 -1.33 8.66
N PRO A 62 -6.17 -1.45 9.95
CA PRO A 62 -5.19 -2.43 10.41
C PRO A 62 -5.55 -3.88 10.08
N TRP A 63 -6.80 -4.22 10.27
CA TRP A 63 -7.30 -5.54 9.98
C TRP A 63 -7.28 -5.82 8.47
N LEU A 64 -7.74 -4.85 7.68
CA LEU A 64 -7.71 -4.94 6.22
C LEU A 64 -6.28 -5.10 5.68
N ALA A 65 -5.31 -4.39 6.27
CA ALA A 65 -3.89 -4.51 5.92
C ALA A 65 -3.32 -5.92 6.20
N GLN A 66 -3.75 -6.58 7.28
CA GLN A 66 -3.36 -7.97 7.55
C GLN A 66 -3.87 -8.93 6.48
N TRP A 67 -5.08 -8.73 5.99
CA TRP A 67 -5.66 -9.56 4.93
C TRP A 67 -4.86 -9.51 3.63
N VAL A 68 -4.26 -8.37 3.34
CA VAL A 68 -3.37 -8.22 2.18
C VAL A 68 -1.89 -8.45 2.53
N ALA A 69 -1.61 -9.14 3.65
CA ALA A 69 -0.26 -9.47 4.13
C ALA A 69 0.69 -8.26 4.29
N LEU A 70 0.14 -7.09 4.58
CA LEU A 70 0.86 -5.86 4.86
C LEU A 70 1.13 -5.75 6.36
N THR A 71 2.17 -6.45 6.84
CA THR A 71 2.51 -6.53 8.27
C THR A 71 3.19 -5.27 8.80
N HIS A 72 3.91 -4.53 7.93
CA HIS A 72 4.75 -3.42 8.35
C HIS A 72 4.20 -2.08 7.83
N ARG A 73 3.51 -1.35 8.69
CA ARG A 73 2.94 -0.01 8.39
C ARG A 73 3.93 1.13 8.58
N MET A 74 5.09 0.87 9.10
CA MET A 74 6.29 1.73 9.22
C MET A 74 6.03 3.22 9.38
N GLY A 75 5.05 3.62 10.21
CA GLY A 75 4.81 5.03 10.50
C GLY A 75 4.36 5.86 9.29
N LEU A 76 3.73 5.24 8.28
CA LEU A 76 3.14 5.98 7.17
C LEU A 76 1.93 6.79 7.63
N PRO A 77 1.73 8.02 7.11
CA PRO A 77 0.49 8.76 7.27
C PRO A 77 -0.72 7.95 6.81
N LEU A 78 -1.88 8.17 7.42
CA LEU A 78 -3.11 7.42 7.16
C LEU A 78 -3.46 7.34 5.67
N GLU A 79 -3.37 8.46 4.97
CA GLU A 79 -3.64 8.54 3.53
C GLU A 79 -2.70 7.64 2.69
N GLN A 80 -1.43 7.59 3.05
CA GLN A 80 -0.46 6.72 2.38
C GLN A 80 -0.72 5.25 2.70
N GLN A 81 -1.11 4.93 3.94
CA GLN A 81 -1.52 3.59 4.31
C GLN A 81 -2.73 3.12 3.49
N ARG A 82 -3.77 3.96 3.34
CA ARG A 82 -4.95 3.67 2.53
C ARG A 82 -4.59 3.39 1.07
N ARG A 83 -3.75 4.26 0.48
CA ARG A 83 -3.28 4.10 -0.89
C ARG A 83 -2.47 2.81 -1.07
N LEU A 84 -1.60 2.50 -0.12
CA LEU A 84 -0.79 1.28 -0.16
C LEU A 84 -1.68 0.03 -0.09
N VAL A 85 -2.60 -0.04 0.87
CA VAL A 85 -3.54 -1.17 1.02
C VAL A 85 -4.36 -1.37 -0.25
N GLY A 86 -4.85 -0.27 -0.86
CA GLY A 86 -5.65 -0.35 -2.09
C GLY A 86 -4.87 -0.78 -3.33
N LYS A 87 -3.53 -0.58 -3.36
CA LYS A 87 -2.69 -0.87 -4.53
C LYS A 87 -1.80 -2.10 -4.37
N ILE A 88 -1.68 -2.66 -3.17
CA ILE A 88 -0.70 -3.73 -2.93
C ILE A 88 -1.07 -5.04 -3.64
N VAL A 89 -2.36 -5.37 -3.74
CA VAL A 89 -2.81 -6.63 -4.37
C VAL A 89 -2.40 -6.72 -5.84
N PRO A 90 -2.67 -5.72 -6.70
CA PRO A 90 -2.13 -5.72 -8.06
C PRO A 90 -0.60 -5.77 -8.12
N LEU A 91 0.08 -5.13 -7.17
CA LEU A 91 1.54 -5.14 -7.13
C LEU A 91 2.11 -6.54 -6.84
N TYR A 92 1.40 -7.39 -6.13
CA TYR A 92 1.86 -8.76 -5.86
C TYR A 92 2.06 -9.62 -7.11
N ALA A 93 1.40 -9.30 -8.21
CA ALA A 93 1.65 -9.95 -9.50
C ALA A 93 3.11 -9.78 -9.98
N TRP A 94 3.78 -8.72 -9.52
CA TRP A 94 5.15 -8.38 -9.88
C TRP A 94 6.16 -8.67 -8.77
N ARG A 95 5.75 -9.36 -7.70
CA ARG A 95 6.60 -9.62 -6.54
C ARG A 95 7.89 -10.31 -6.95
N GLY A 96 9.03 -9.85 -6.39
CA GLY A 96 10.36 -10.34 -6.72
C GLY A 96 10.99 -9.70 -7.96
N THR A 97 10.32 -8.76 -8.61
CA THR A 97 10.87 -8.00 -9.74
C THR A 97 11.33 -6.61 -9.32
N LYS A 98 12.23 -6.01 -10.10
CA LYS A 98 12.64 -4.62 -9.90
C LYS A 98 11.50 -3.62 -9.99
N GLN A 99 10.51 -3.90 -10.83
CA GLN A 99 9.31 -3.06 -10.95
C GLN A 99 8.51 -3.04 -9.65
N TYR A 100 8.30 -4.21 -9.04
CA TYR A 100 7.62 -4.31 -7.74
C TYR A 100 8.33 -3.49 -6.67
N LEU A 101 9.66 -3.66 -6.56
CA LEU A 101 10.46 -2.95 -5.56
C LEU A 101 10.44 -1.44 -5.77
N THR A 102 10.56 -0.99 -7.03
CA THR A 102 10.50 0.42 -7.39
C THR A 102 9.17 1.05 -7.00
N GLU A 103 8.05 0.42 -7.37
CA GLU A 103 6.72 0.93 -7.04
C GLU A 103 6.44 0.88 -5.54
N LEU A 104 6.85 -0.19 -4.87
CA LEU A 104 6.69 -0.30 -3.42
C LEU A 104 7.46 0.81 -2.68
N LEU A 105 8.71 1.07 -3.05
CA LEU A 105 9.53 2.11 -2.42
C LEU A 105 8.94 3.52 -2.60
N LYS A 106 8.27 3.80 -3.72
CA LYS A 106 7.59 5.10 -3.93
C LYS A 106 6.51 5.41 -2.89
N PHE A 107 5.87 4.38 -2.29
CA PHE A 107 4.90 4.60 -1.22
C PHE A 107 5.54 5.00 0.11
N TYR A 108 6.79 4.61 0.31
CA TYR A 108 7.53 4.86 1.55
C TYR A 108 8.43 6.08 1.48
N LEU A 109 8.61 6.65 0.32
CA LEU A 109 9.49 7.81 0.11
C LEU A 109 8.67 9.10 0.01
N PRO A 110 9.30 10.26 0.30
CA PRO A 110 8.65 11.56 0.11
C PRO A 110 8.30 11.78 -1.37
N THR A 111 7.32 12.65 -1.58
CA THR A 111 6.87 13.00 -2.94
C THR A 111 8.02 13.62 -3.74
N GLY A 112 8.21 13.13 -4.96
CA GLY A 112 9.30 13.59 -5.83
C GLY A 112 10.60 12.82 -5.71
N ALA A 113 10.70 11.83 -4.81
CA ALA A 113 11.86 10.96 -4.75
C ALA A 113 11.94 10.05 -5.99
N GLU A 114 13.13 9.99 -6.59
CA GLU A 114 13.42 9.07 -7.68
C GLU A 114 14.02 7.78 -7.14
N VAL A 115 13.48 6.67 -7.63
CA VAL A 115 13.96 5.32 -7.28
C VAL A 115 14.38 4.62 -8.54
N ARG A 116 15.61 4.13 -8.57
CA ARG A 116 16.14 3.31 -9.64
C ARG A 116 16.67 2.00 -9.07
N VAL A 117 16.22 0.90 -9.62
CA VAL A 117 16.68 -0.45 -9.27
C VAL A 117 17.37 -1.02 -10.50
N GLU A 118 18.66 -1.31 -10.36
CA GLU A 118 19.50 -1.81 -11.44
C GLU A 118 19.99 -3.20 -11.06
N ASP A 119 19.70 -4.18 -11.93
CA ASP A 119 20.28 -5.50 -11.82
C ASP A 119 21.71 -5.43 -12.32
N GLN A 120 22.58 -6.27 -11.79
CA GLN A 120 23.91 -6.41 -12.34
C GLN A 120 23.78 -6.95 -13.76
N GLU A 121 24.31 -6.21 -14.74
CA GLU A 121 24.47 -6.74 -16.08
C GLU A 121 25.55 -7.84 -16.04
N PHE A 122 25.20 -9.02 -16.52
CA PHE A 122 26.16 -10.10 -16.64
C PHE A 122 27.09 -9.79 -17.79
N ASN A 123 28.25 -9.25 -17.46
CA ASN A 123 29.35 -8.97 -18.41
C ASN A 123 30.34 -10.17 -18.56
N GLY A 124 29.96 -11.31 -18.00
CA GLY A 124 30.80 -12.51 -18.02
C GLY A 124 30.86 -13.20 -19.39
N PHE A 125 31.70 -14.22 -19.45
CA PHE A 125 31.96 -15.04 -20.61
C PHE A 125 30.65 -15.58 -21.24
N ARG A 126 30.45 -15.24 -22.53
CA ARG A 126 29.35 -15.80 -23.35
C ARG A 126 29.93 -16.83 -24.32
N ILE A 127 29.49 -18.09 -24.15
CA ILE A 127 29.87 -19.18 -25.07
C ILE A 127 29.44 -18.83 -26.50
N GLY A 128 30.36 -18.90 -27.44
CA GLY A 128 30.15 -18.58 -28.87
C GLY A 128 30.45 -17.14 -29.28
N MET A 129 30.70 -16.23 -28.32
CA MET A 129 31.09 -14.85 -28.64
C MET A 129 32.50 -14.49 -28.19
N ALA A 130 33.02 -15.09 -27.13
CA ALA A 130 34.35 -14.80 -26.60
C ALA A 130 35.39 -15.82 -27.04
N LYS A 131 36.63 -15.32 -27.32
CA LYS A 131 37.79 -16.15 -27.63
C LYS A 131 38.61 -16.41 -26.37
N VAL A 132 38.79 -17.68 -26.01
CA VAL A 132 39.61 -18.09 -24.86
C VAL A 132 41.04 -17.52 -25.00
N GLY A 133 41.50 -16.83 -23.97
CA GLY A 133 42.84 -16.23 -23.94
C GLY A 133 42.93 -14.80 -24.47
N THR A 134 41.86 -14.22 -25.05
CA THR A 134 41.83 -12.85 -25.57
C THR A 134 40.75 -12.01 -24.88
N ASP A 135 39.51 -12.53 -24.80
CA ASP A 135 38.33 -11.79 -24.29
C ASP A 135 37.64 -12.54 -23.17
N THR A 136 38.29 -13.51 -22.57
CA THR A 136 37.76 -14.30 -21.45
C THR A 136 38.18 -13.70 -20.12
N TRP A 137 37.27 -12.97 -19.49
CA TRP A 137 37.43 -12.50 -18.14
C TRP A 137 36.48 -13.29 -17.24
N LEU A 138 37.05 -13.94 -16.21
CA LEU A 138 36.30 -14.44 -15.09
C LEU A 138 36.04 -13.24 -14.17
N GLU A 139 35.03 -12.48 -14.49
CA GLU A 139 34.61 -11.37 -13.63
C GLU A 139 34.08 -11.97 -12.31
N ARG A 140 34.53 -11.39 -11.22
CA ARG A 140 33.99 -11.71 -9.91
C ARG A 140 32.59 -11.07 -9.77
N ASP A 141 31.65 -11.51 -10.58
CA ASP A 141 30.26 -11.10 -10.45
C ASP A 141 29.74 -11.58 -9.10
N ARG A 142 29.09 -10.67 -8.40
CA ARG A 142 28.32 -11.04 -7.21
C ARG A 142 27.00 -11.63 -7.70
N PRO A 143 26.81 -12.95 -7.68
CA PRO A 143 25.55 -13.53 -8.16
C PRO A 143 24.39 -13.01 -7.30
N PHE A 144 23.26 -12.77 -7.94
CA PHE A 144 22.04 -12.33 -7.27
C PHE A 144 22.16 -11.00 -6.52
N TRP A 145 22.90 -10.06 -7.08
CA TRP A 145 23.09 -8.73 -6.54
C TRP A 145 22.39 -7.67 -7.40
N PHE A 146 21.86 -6.65 -6.76
CA PHE A 146 21.27 -5.49 -7.43
C PHE A 146 21.61 -4.20 -6.68
N LYS A 147 21.53 -3.08 -7.38
CA LYS A 147 21.76 -1.75 -6.82
C LYS A 147 20.44 -0.97 -6.74
N VAL A 148 20.18 -0.37 -5.59
CA VAL A 148 19.05 0.54 -5.38
C VAL A 148 19.61 1.93 -5.22
N THR A 149 19.29 2.83 -6.15
CA THR A 149 19.66 4.24 -6.09
C THR A 149 18.40 5.06 -5.77
N ILE A 150 18.48 5.84 -4.71
CA ILE A 150 17.39 6.72 -4.27
C ILE A 150 17.90 8.14 -4.24
N ARG A 151 17.24 9.02 -5.00
CA ARG A 151 17.47 10.46 -4.99
C ARG A 151 16.27 11.16 -4.39
N VAL A 152 16.47 11.85 -3.29
CA VAL A 152 15.41 12.62 -2.61
C VAL A 152 15.61 14.08 -2.94
N PRO A 153 14.59 14.80 -3.46
CA PRO A 153 14.71 16.23 -3.69
C PRO A 153 14.92 16.95 -2.35
N SER A 154 15.95 17.79 -2.27
CA SER A 154 16.15 18.66 -1.13
C SER A 154 15.11 19.77 -1.18
N SER A 155 13.97 19.62 -0.50
CA SER A 155 13.12 20.77 -0.18
C SER A 155 13.75 21.52 0.99
N GLY A 156 13.76 22.86 0.94
CA GLY A 156 14.48 23.69 1.90
C GLY A 156 14.17 23.42 3.39
N THR A 157 13.04 22.78 3.70
CA THR A 157 12.67 22.32 5.05
C THR A 157 13.38 21.02 5.46
N ASP A 158 13.88 20.22 4.52
CA ASP A 158 14.53 18.94 4.81
C ASP A 158 16.01 19.11 5.16
N ALA A 159 16.65 20.17 4.68
CA ALA A 159 18.01 20.55 5.07
C ALA A 159 18.09 20.97 6.56
N GLU A 160 16.97 21.46 7.13
CA GLU A 160 16.87 21.86 8.54
C GLU A 160 16.66 20.67 9.49
N ARG A 161 16.23 19.49 8.98
CA ARG A 161 15.94 18.31 9.79
C ARG A 161 17.15 17.50 10.23
N GLY A 162 18.33 17.82 9.72
CA GLY A 162 19.60 17.24 10.15
C GLY A 162 19.86 15.77 9.75
N PRO A 163 21.04 15.22 10.06
CA PRO A 163 21.46 13.88 9.65
C PRO A 163 20.60 12.74 10.24
N GLN A 164 19.95 12.97 11.39
CA GLN A 164 19.10 11.98 12.06
C GLN A 164 17.89 11.58 11.20
N TRP A 165 17.31 12.54 10.47
CA TRP A 165 16.20 12.31 9.56
C TRP A 165 16.59 11.37 8.40
N GLN A 166 17.78 11.55 7.83
CA GLN A 166 18.29 10.70 6.77
C GLN A 166 18.50 9.25 7.25
N ASP A 167 19.06 9.08 8.45
CA ASP A 167 19.28 7.77 9.05
C ASP A 167 17.98 7.02 9.30
N GLU A 168 16.93 7.71 9.77
CA GLU A 168 15.60 7.11 9.96
C GLU A 168 14.99 6.64 8.64
N TRP A 169 15.07 7.46 7.59
CA TRP A 169 14.57 7.10 6.28
C TRP A 169 15.35 5.95 5.66
N GLN A 170 16.66 5.97 5.74
CA GLN A 170 17.48 4.86 5.27
C GLN A 170 17.16 3.55 6.00
N LYS A 171 16.96 3.60 7.30
CA LYS A 171 16.54 2.42 8.09
C LYS A 171 15.19 1.88 7.61
N ARG A 172 14.21 2.75 7.38
CA ARG A 172 12.89 2.36 6.86
C ARG A 172 13.00 1.73 5.47
N VAL A 173 13.74 2.38 4.58
CA VAL A 173 13.96 1.89 3.22
C VAL A 173 14.65 0.53 3.23
N ARG A 174 15.70 0.36 4.02
CA ARG A 174 16.39 -0.94 4.16
C ARG A 174 15.44 -2.03 4.62
N LEU A 175 14.58 -1.74 5.59
CA LEU A 175 13.61 -2.71 6.08
C LEU A 175 12.58 -3.08 4.99
N VAL A 176 12.12 -2.12 4.20
CA VAL A 176 11.22 -2.39 3.07
C VAL A 176 11.90 -3.25 2.01
N ILE A 177 13.16 -2.96 1.67
CA ILE A 177 13.93 -3.74 0.70
C ILE A 177 14.12 -5.18 1.19
N GLU A 178 14.51 -5.36 2.47
CA GLU A 178 14.69 -6.70 3.07
C GLU A 178 13.41 -7.54 3.02
N LEU A 179 12.26 -6.93 3.23
CA LEU A 179 10.97 -7.63 3.17
C LEU A 179 10.49 -7.93 1.74
N ALA A 180 10.90 -7.10 0.79
CA ALA A 180 10.41 -7.16 -0.59
C ALA A 180 11.32 -7.97 -1.51
N LYS A 181 12.64 -8.00 -1.24
CA LYS A 181 13.62 -8.70 -2.06
C LYS A 181 13.47 -10.22 -1.98
N PRO A 182 13.83 -10.97 -3.01
CA PRO A 182 13.99 -12.41 -2.91
C PRO A 182 15.05 -12.78 -1.85
N ALA A 183 14.82 -13.87 -1.11
CA ALA A 183 15.66 -14.26 0.03
C ALA A 183 17.14 -14.49 -0.33
N HIS A 184 17.40 -14.96 -1.56
CA HIS A 184 18.76 -15.27 -2.05
C HIS A 184 19.49 -14.06 -2.63
N THR A 185 18.87 -12.87 -2.69
CA THR A 185 19.48 -11.68 -3.28
C THR A 185 20.13 -10.78 -2.24
N THR A 186 21.22 -10.13 -2.66
CA THR A 186 21.93 -9.08 -1.93
C THR A 186 21.80 -7.75 -2.67
N TYR A 187 21.94 -6.63 -1.96
CA TYR A 187 21.82 -5.31 -2.59
C TYR A 187 22.79 -4.30 -1.98
N ASP A 188 23.10 -3.28 -2.76
CA ASP A 188 23.74 -2.06 -2.29
C ASP A 188 22.74 -0.90 -2.38
N LEU A 189 22.65 -0.10 -1.33
CA LEU A 189 21.78 1.08 -1.27
C LEU A 189 22.64 2.34 -1.41
N ASP A 190 22.39 3.06 -2.51
CA ASP A 190 22.96 4.37 -2.77
C ASP A 190 21.90 5.45 -2.50
N TRP A 191 22.18 6.32 -1.56
CA TRP A 191 21.27 7.36 -1.12
C TRP A 191 21.89 8.74 -1.34
N SER A 192 21.22 9.58 -2.13
CA SER A 192 21.66 10.95 -2.37
C SER A 192 20.52 11.96 -2.23
N LEU A 193 20.86 13.14 -1.76
CA LEU A 193 19.97 14.29 -1.80
C LEU A 193 20.23 15.02 -3.12
N ALA A 194 19.18 15.23 -3.92
CA ALA A 194 19.29 15.99 -5.16
C ALA A 194 19.08 17.48 -4.84
N ASP A 195 20.08 18.29 -5.09
CA ASP A 195 19.94 19.75 -5.07
C ASP A 195 19.05 20.19 -6.24
N VAL A 196 17.89 20.75 -5.96
CA VAL A 196 16.91 21.25 -6.94
C VAL A 196 17.48 22.36 -7.85
N LYS A 197 18.69 22.86 -7.55
CA LYS A 197 19.28 24.01 -8.26
C LYS A 197 20.04 23.69 -9.54
N ASN A 198 20.31 22.43 -9.89
CA ASN A 198 21.26 22.13 -10.97
C ASN A 198 20.65 21.61 -12.30
N GLU A 199 19.34 21.50 -12.43
CA GLU A 199 18.74 21.02 -13.69
C GLU A 199 18.20 22.12 -14.63
N LEU A 200 18.36 23.40 -14.30
CA LEU A 200 17.86 24.52 -15.12
C LEU A 200 18.86 25.10 -16.15
N PHE A 201 20.04 24.50 -16.31
CA PHE A 201 21.07 25.03 -17.21
C PHE A 201 21.64 24.03 -18.22
N HIS A 202 20.88 23.08 -18.71
CA HIS A 202 21.26 22.37 -19.93
C HIS A 202 20.04 22.26 -20.86
N VAL A 203 19.81 23.35 -21.60
CA VAL A 203 19.11 23.38 -22.89
C VAL A 203 20.13 23.74 -23.95
#